data_406104f94e7853602eece1351a97b237
#
_entry.id   406104f94e7853602eece1351a97b237
#
_cell.length_a   1.000
_cell.length_b   1.000
_cell.length_c   1.000
_cell.angle_alpha   90.00
_cell.angle_beta   90.00
_cell.angle_gamma   90.00
#
_symmetry.space_group_name_H-M   'P 1'
#
loop_
_entity.id
_entity.type
_entity.pdbx_description
1 polymer ?
#
loop_
_entity_poly.entity_id
_entity_poly.type
_entity_poly.pdbx_seq_one_letter_code
_entity_poly.pdbx_strand_id
1 'polypeptide(L)'
;MNIVTLTGRLGRDPKFVAEGDNSRAHFTIAVDNRRSDEPDWIPVVAFARQAQLVTEHVGKGHLVAIEGRLASRTSVDDDGETRSYLNVIAHHVEFLARPKGTGPNSDRATQPAPLEEPF
;
A
#
# COMPACT_ATOMS: atom_id res chain seq x y z
N MET A 1 0.66 -20.55 10.47
CA MET A 1 1.53 -19.37 10.37
C MET A 1 1.04 -18.48 9.24
N ASN A 2 0.87 -17.21 9.51
CA ASN A 2 0.39 -16.28 8.49
C ASN A 2 1.17 -14.98 8.67
N ILE A 3 2.28 -14.85 8.00
CA ILE A 3 3.18 -13.71 8.11
C ILE A 3 3.51 -13.22 6.71
N VAL A 4 3.36 -11.93 6.50
CA VAL A 4 3.69 -11.31 5.23
C VAL A 4 4.62 -10.15 5.51
N THR A 5 5.72 -10.07 4.77
CA THR A 5 6.60 -8.93 4.81
C THR A 5 6.84 -8.48 3.38
N LEU A 6 6.60 -7.23 3.11
CA LEU A 6 6.69 -6.69 1.77
C LEU A 6 7.35 -5.32 1.78
N THR A 7 8.02 -4.99 0.72
CA THR A 7 8.57 -3.65 0.51
C THR A 7 8.08 -3.17 -0.84
N GLY A 8 7.57 -1.99 -0.90
CA GLY A 8 7.08 -1.43 -2.14
C GLY A 8 6.72 0.03 -2.03
N ARG A 9 6.33 0.62 -3.15
CA ARG A 9 5.96 2.03 -3.18
C ARG A 9 4.46 2.18 -3.36
N LEU A 10 3.89 3.17 -2.69
CA LEU A 10 2.46 3.41 -2.80
C LEU A 10 2.11 3.89 -4.19
N GLY A 11 1.05 3.36 -4.75
CA GLY A 11 0.58 3.77 -6.05
C GLY A 11 -0.28 5.00 -6.01
N ARG A 12 -0.89 5.28 -4.88
CA ARG A 12 -1.73 6.44 -4.68
C ARG A 12 -1.64 6.84 -3.24
N ASP A 13 -2.15 8.01 -2.91
CA ASP A 13 -2.22 8.42 -1.51
C ASP A 13 -3.14 7.47 -0.76
N PRO A 14 -2.87 7.20 0.49
CA PRO A 14 -3.73 6.33 1.28
C PRO A 14 -5.13 6.91 1.44
N LYS A 15 -6.12 6.05 1.46
CA LYS A 15 -7.48 6.48 1.66
C LYS A 15 -7.85 6.19 3.10
N PHE A 16 -8.08 7.23 3.87
CA PHE A 16 -8.40 7.08 5.28
C PHE A 16 -9.91 7.01 5.47
N VAL A 17 -10.35 6.06 6.24
CA VAL A 17 -11.76 5.90 6.56
C VAL A 17 -11.89 5.80 8.06
N ALA A 18 -12.68 6.68 8.64
CA ALA A 18 -12.94 6.64 10.06
C ALA A 18 -14.38 6.23 10.29
N GLU A 19 -14.58 5.17 11.08
CA GLU A 19 -15.90 4.73 11.40
C GLU A 19 -15.97 4.60 12.91
N GLY A 20 -16.55 5.56 13.58
CA GLY A 20 -16.61 5.56 15.04
C GLY A 20 -15.21 5.50 15.62
N ASP A 21 -14.96 4.49 16.44
CA ASP A 21 -13.65 4.34 17.04
C ASP A 21 -12.71 3.55 16.15
N ASN A 22 -13.17 3.07 15.01
CA ASN A 22 -12.35 2.30 14.13
C ASN A 22 -11.89 3.17 12.97
N SER A 23 -10.61 3.31 12.81
CA SER A 23 -10.09 4.00 11.65
C SER A 23 -9.23 3.03 10.87
N ARG A 24 -9.20 3.20 9.58
CA ARG A 24 -8.38 2.37 8.73
C ARG A 24 -7.90 3.15 7.52
N ALA A 25 -6.80 2.76 6.98
CA ALA A 25 -6.26 3.35 5.78
C ALA A 25 -6.08 2.24 4.75
N HIS A 26 -6.57 2.48 3.56
CA HIS A 26 -6.43 1.54 2.46
C HIS A 26 -5.42 2.11 1.48
N PHE A 27 -4.48 1.30 1.07
CA PHE A 27 -3.53 1.72 0.06
C PHE A 27 -3.01 0.51 -0.70
N THR A 28 -2.40 0.73 -1.83
CA THR A 28 -1.86 -0.33 -2.66
C THR A 28 -0.39 -0.06 -2.86
N ILE A 29 0.43 -1.08 -2.73
CA ILE A 29 1.86 -0.94 -2.95
C ILE A 29 2.28 -1.73 -4.17
N ALA A 30 3.26 -1.21 -4.87
CA ALA A 30 3.86 -1.88 -6.01
C ALA A 30 5.10 -2.62 -5.51
N VAL A 31 5.04 -3.93 -5.60
CA VAL A 31 6.14 -4.78 -5.15
C VAL A 31 6.84 -5.33 -6.37
N ASP A 32 8.16 -5.25 -6.38
CA ASP A 32 8.92 -5.69 -7.54
C ASP A 32 8.69 -7.15 -7.84
N ASN A 33 8.51 -7.44 -9.11
CA ASN A 33 8.33 -8.80 -9.55
C ASN A 33 9.49 -9.15 -10.46
N ARG A 34 10.30 -10.09 -10.07
CA ARG A 34 11.50 -10.45 -10.84
C ARG A 34 11.22 -11.09 -12.18
N ARG A 35 10.00 -11.55 -12.39
CA ARG A 35 9.66 -12.24 -13.63
C ARG A 35 9.04 -11.33 -14.68
N SER A 36 8.74 -10.12 -14.31
CA SER A 36 8.02 -9.22 -15.19
C SER A 36 8.48 -7.79 -14.95
N ASP A 37 8.30 -6.95 -15.93
CA ASP A 37 8.63 -5.54 -15.77
C ASP A 37 7.52 -4.84 -15.01
N GLU A 38 6.38 -5.48 -14.85
CA GLU A 38 5.29 -4.87 -14.11
C GLU A 38 5.32 -5.34 -12.67
N PRO A 39 5.09 -4.45 -11.73
CA PRO A 39 5.10 -4.84 -10.34
C PRO A 39 3.82 -5.59 -9.97
N ASP A 40 3.87 -6.28 -8.85
CA ASP A 40 2.67 -6.84 -8.28
C ASP A 40 2.01 -5.76 -7.46
N TRP A 41 0.73 -5.58 -7.64
CA TRP A 41 -0.03 -4.58 -6.91
C TRP A 41 -0.71 -5.23 -5.74
N ILE A 42 -0.30 -4.87 -4.56
CA ILE A 42 -0.78 -5.54 -3.35
C ILE A 42 -1.64 -4.59 -2.52
N PRO A 43 -2.90 -4.93 -2.29
CA PRO A 43 -3.75 -4.07 -1.46
C PRO A 43 -3.43 -4.28 0.01
N VAL A 44 -3.32 -3.18 0.72
CA VAL A 44 -2.93 -3.20 2.14
C VAL A 44 -3.93 -2.38 2.94
N VAL A 45 -4.26 -2.86 4.12
CA VAL A 45 -5.12 -2.14 5.04
C VAL A 45 -4.39 -1.99 6.36
N ALA A 46 -4.33 -0.78 6.86
CA ALA A 46 -3.77 -0.51 8.18
C ALA A 46 -4.90 -0.03 9.09
N PHE A 47 -4.80 -0.34 10.36
CA PHE A 47 -5.85 0.03 11.32
C PHE A 47 -5.34 0.92 12.43
N ALA A 48 -6.23 1.69 13.00
CA ALA A 48 -5.98 2.49 14.21
C ALA A 48 -4.74 3.37 14.08
N ARG A 49 -3.79 3.19 14.96
CA ARG A 49 -2.62 4.04 14.98
C ARG A 49 -1.81 3.94 13.69
N GLN A 50 -1.69 2.75 13.14
CA GLN A 50 -0.95 2.57 11.88
C GLN A 50 -1.66 3.31 10.74
N ALA A 51 -2.99 3.32 10.75
CA ALA A 51 -3.75 4.04 9.73
C ALA A 51 -3.48 5.53 9.83
N GLN A 52 -3.44 6.07 11.03
CA GLN A 52 -3.16 7.47 11.21
C GLN A 52 -1.75 7.83 10.77
N LEU A 53 -0.78 7.02 11.16
CA LEU A 53 0.61 7.27 10.81
C LEU A 53 0.82 7.23 9.29
N VAL A 54 0.23 6.26 8.62
CA VAL A 54 0.38 6.15 7.18
C VAL A 54 -0.29 7.35 6.51
N THR A 55 -1.47 7.72 6.95
CA THR A 55 -2.20 8.81 6.31
C THR A 55 -1.48 10.14 6.49
N GLU A 56 -0.87 10.35 7.64
CA GLU A 56 -0.18 11.60 7.91
C GLU A 56 1.17 11.71 7.25
N HIS A 57 1.89 10.62 7.13
CA HIS A 57 3.30 10.67 6.73
C HIS A 57 3.62 10.06 5.37
N VAL A 58 2.73 9.33 4.78
CA VAL A 58 3.02 8.58 3.56
C VAL A 58 2.05 8.99 2.45
N GLY A 59 2.56 9.16 1.27
CA GLY A 59 1.74 9.46 0.12
C GLY A 59 2.21 8.69 -1.10
N LYS A 60 1.65 8.99 -2.24
CA LYS A 60 1.99 8.33 -3.49
C LYS A 60 3.49 8.36 -3.70
N GLY A 61 4.05 7.26 -4.08
CA GLY A 61 5.47 7.13 -4.38
C GLY A 61 6.38 6.83 -3.22
N HIS A 62 5.89 6.91 -1.98
CA HIS A 62 6.72 6.60 -0.83
C HIS A 62 7.08 5.12 -0.81
N LEU A 63 8.28 4.83 -0.39
CA LEU A 63 8.73 3.46 -0.22
C LEU A 63 8.48 3.04 1.23
N VAL A 64 7.81 1.95 1.42
CA VAL A 64 7.50 1.45 2.75
C VAL A 64 7.79 -0.03 2.87
N ALA A 65 8.04 -0.48 4.08
CA ALA A 65 8.12 -1.90 4.38
C ALA A 65 6.95 -2.23 5.28
N ILE A 66 6.26 -3.31 4.97
CA ILE A 66 5.07 -3.71 5.68
C ILE A 66 5.25 -5.08 6.29
N GLU A 67 4.85 -5.21 7.54
CA GLU A 67 4.82 -6.49 8.20
C GLU A 67 3.40 -6.73 8.64
N GLY A 68 2.85 -7.85 8.36
CA GLY A 68 1.47 -8.14 8.72
C GLY A 68 1.06 -9.56 8.38
N ARG A 69 -0.18 -9.71 8.03
CA ARG A 69 -0.74 -11.02 7.69
C ARG A 69 -1.63 -10.91 6.47
N LEU A 70 -1.86 -12.03 5.81
CA LEU A 70 -2.74 -12.07 4.68
C LEU A 70 -4.14 -12.39 5.18
N ALA A 71 -5.13 -11.68 4.71
CA ALA A 71 -6.51 -11.91 5.09
C ALA A 71 -7.36 -12.03 3.84
N SER A 72 -8.35 -12.89 3.87
CA SER A 72 -9.29 -12.98 2.78
C SER A 72 -10.63 -12.44 3.24
N ARG A 73 -11.35 -11.88 2.31
CA ARG A 73 -12.67 -11.34 2.56
C ARG A 73 -13.57 -11.81 1.45
N THR A 74 -14.76 -12.27 1.80
CA THR A 74 -15.72 -12.73 0.85
C THR A 74 -16.89 -11.77 0.81
N SER A 75 -17.37 -11.47 -0.37
CA SER A 75 -18.50 -10.58 -0.54
C SER A 75 -19.39 -11.15 -1.61
N VAL A 76 -20.68 -10.98 -1.47
CA VAL A 76 -21.66 -11.42 -2.47
C VAL A 76 -22.16 -10.18 -3.17
N ASP A 77 -22.04 -10.16 -4.48
CA ASP A 77 -22.47 -8.97 -5.23
C ASP A 77 -23.97 -9.04 -5.55
N ASP A 78 -24.46 -8.05 -6.23
CA ASP A 78 -25.88 -7.95 -6.53
C ASP A 78 -26.37 -9.08 -7.43
N ASP A 79 -25.50 -9.70 -8.17
CA ASP A 79 -25.86 -10.78 -9.05
C ASP A 79 -25.85 -12.11 -8.32
N GLY A 80 -25.53 -12.10 -7.05
CA GLY A 80 -25.47 -13.33 -6.26
C GLY A 80 -24.16 -14.06 -6.39
N GLU A 81 -23.17 -13.47 -7.04
CA GLU A 81 -21.89 -14.13 -7.18
C GLU A 81 -21.01 -13.83 -5.99
N THR A 82 -20.31 -14.85 -5.51
CA THR A 82 -19.41 -14.71 -4.41
C THR A 82 -18.03 -14.34 -4.92
N ARG A 83 -17.46 -13.30 -4.38
CA ARG A 83 -16.12 -12.90 -4.75
C ARG A 83 -15.23 -12.89 -3.52
N SER A 84 -14.01 -13.33 -3.72
CA SER A 84 -13.02 -13.34 -2.65
C SER A 84 -11.94 -12.34 -2.95
N TYR A 85 -11.52 -11.61 -1.94
CA TYR A 85 -10.48 -10.62 -2.06
C TYR A 85 -9.40 -10.93 -1.04
N LEU A 86 -8.15 -10.72 -1.43
CA LEU A 86 -7.04 -10.88 -0.51
C LEU A 86 -6.47 -9.50 -0.20
N ASN A 87 -6.21 -9.25 1.06
CA ASN A 87 -5.60 -8.01 1.49
C ASN A 87 -4.51 -8.34 2.48
N VAL A 88 -3.52 -7.50 2.58
CA VAL A 88 -2.52 -7.61 3.61
C VAL A 88 -2.95 -6.68 4.74
N ILE A 89 -3.08 -7.20 5.94
CA ILE A 89 -3.38 -6.38 7.10
C ILE A 89 -2.05 -5.99 7.70
N ALA A 90 -1.72 -4.71 7.65
CA ALA A 90 -0.44 -4.24 8.14
C ALA A 90 -0.46 -4.07 9.65
N HIS A 91 0.41 -4.78 10.33
CA HIS A 91 0.56 -4.61 11.77
C HIS A 91 1.60 -3.53 12.03
N HIS A 92 2.53 -3.37 11.13
CA HIS A 92 3.58 -2.37 11.27
C HIS A 92 3.99 -1.87 9.88
N VAL A 93 4.15 -0.59 9.72
CA VAL A 93 4.60 0.03 8.48
C VAL A 93 5.84 0.85 8.79
N GLU A 94 6.92 0.55 8.06
CA GLU A 94 8.16 1.27 8.22
C GLU A 94 8.29 2.21 7.04
N PHE A 95 8.57 3.48 7.30
CA PHE A 95 8.68 4.46 6.23
C PHE A 95 10.15 4.51 5.81
N LEU A 96 10.43 4.12 4.58
CA LEU A 96 11.81 3.99 4.14
C LEU A 96 12.33 5.17 3.33
N ALA A 97 11.59 5.63 2.36
CA ALA A 97 12.05 6.72 1.53
C ALA A 97 10.90 7.52 0.94
N ARG A 98 11.12 8.80 0.76
CA ARG A 98 10.13 9.66 0.15
C ARG A 98 10.14 9.46 -1.35
N PRO A 99 9.09 9.84 -2.02
CA PRO A 99 9.04 9.70 -3.46
C PRO A 99 10.12 10.51 -4.10
N LYS A 100 10.62 10.02 -5.22
CA LYS A 100 11.56 10.78 -5.98
C LYS A 100 10.80 11.95 -6.56
N GLY A 101 11.44 13.01 -6.72
CA GLY A 101 10.77 14.18 -7.26
C GLY A 101 10.34 15.16 -6.21
N THR A 102 10.54 14.85 -4.94
CA THR A 102 10.17 15.80 -3.90
C THR A 102 11.41 16.40 -3.33
N GLY A 103 11.61 17.50 -3.14
CA GLY A 103 12.78 18.13 -2.54
C GLY A 103 13.71 18.70 -3.57
N PRO A 104 14.75 19.33 -3.15
CA PRO A 104 15.65 20.06 -4.00
C PRO A 104 16.32 19.25 -5.07
N ASN A 105 16.51 18.01 -4.87
CA ASN A 105 17.21 17.22 -5.82
C ASN A 105 16.28 16.38 -6.62
N SER A 106 15.07 16.73 -6.63
CA SER A 106 14.10 15.94 -7.29
C SER A 106 14.37 15.72 -8.73
N ASP A 107 14.96 16.59 -9.40
CA ASP A 107 15.18 16.41 -10.78
C ASP A 107 15.93 15.22 -11.08
N ARG A 108 16.92 14.93 -10.32
CA ARG A 108 17.70 13.91 -10.66
C ARG A 108 17.07 12.70 -10.32
N ALA A 109 16.35 12.70 -9.38
CA ALA A 109 15.85 11.50 -8.95
C ALA A 109 14.81 11.01 -9.79
N THR A 110 14.44 11.75 -10.63
CA THR A 110 13.45 11.41 -11.34
C THR A 110 13.44 10.30 -12.01
N GLN A 111 14.10 9.81 -12.23
CA GLN A 111 14.01 8.92 -12.99
C GLN A 111 13.18 8.02 -12.74
N PRO A 112 12.85 7.56 -12.48
CA PRO A 112 12.26 6.58 -12.50
C PRO A 112 11.19 6.39 -12.24
N ALA A 113 10.84 6.88 -12.51
CA ALA A 113 9.77 6.68 -12.57
C ALA A 113 9.12 5.49 -12.82
N PRO A 114 9.65 4.49 -13.20
CA PRO A 114 8.97 3.32 -13.48
C PRO A 114 8.12 2.86 -12.36
N LEU A 115 8.47 3.19 -11.18
CA LEU A 115 7.68 2.76 -10.12
C LEU A 115 6.41 3.53 -10.00
N GLU A 116 6.32 4.63 -10.64
CA GLU A 116 5.13 5.40 -10.55
C GLU A 116 4.27 5.30 -11.72
N GLU A 117 4.79 4.83 -12.80
CA GLU A 117 4.05 4.79 -13.97
C GLU A 117 2.80 4.06 -13.92
N PRO A 118 2.70 2.98 -13.36
CA PRO A 118 1.50 2.23 -13.41
C PRO A 118 0.44 2.86 -12.58
N PHE A 119 0.75 3.90 -11.92
CA PHE A 119 -0.24 4.50 -11.04
C PHE A 119 -1.03 5.60 -11.67
#